data_45d78e19cbd4fa96683d55005bce305f
#
_entry.id   45d78e19cbd4fa96683d55005bce305f
#
_cell.length_a   1.000
_cell.length_b   1.000
_cell.length_c   1.000
_cell.angle_alpha   90.00
_cell.angle_beta   90.00
_cell.angle_gamma   90.00
#
_symmetry.space_group_name_H-M   'P 1'
#
loop_
_entity.id
_entity.type
_entity.pdbx_description
1 polymer ?
#
loop_
_entity_poly.entity_id
_entity_poly.type
_entity_poly.pdbx_seq_one_letter_code
_entity_poly.pdbx_strand_id
1 'polypeptide(L)'
;PVDTPNIKLTTEPDAELNDSETTESLTHAETGSADTSATAVSTFQAGGLSLEPAKGDWASESLQQQVEVANNATDLQGQHDGLVSVINHCYKMRKQADYCQYGAALQLTYLELYRSLHQQHVAQKNTDDIKAPAFMQLSTLLNDVGQFDEALKVCQQALEYQLTDGTVTGFEGRIKRIEKAKAKA
;
A
#
# COMPACT_ATOMS: atom_id res chain seq x y z
N PRO A 1 62.13 -12.35 11.81
CA PRO A 1 61.96 -13.74 12.09
C PRO A 1 60.57 -13.94 12.61
N VAL A 2 59.71 -14.63 11.85
CA VAL A 2 59.38 -16.04 11.97
C VAL A 2 58.77 -16.35 13.34
N ASP A 3 57.54 -16.80 13.49
CA ASP A 3 57.05 -18.11 13.17
C ASP A 3 55.57 -18.19 13.44
N THR A 4 54.83 -18.71 12.50
CA THR A 4 53.72 -19.60 12.73
C THR A 4 54.29 -20.98 13.13
N PRO A 5 53.57 -21.89 13.79
CA PRO A 5 52.45 -22.63 13.20
C PRO A 5 51.42 -23.20 14.18
N ASN A 6 50.29 -23.62 13.68
CA ASN A 6 49.88 -25.03 13.46
C ASN A 6 48.78 -25.59 14.34
N ILE A 7 47.65 -25.84 13.73
CA ILE A 7 46.91 -27.11 13.47
C ILE A 7 46.53 -27.99 14.66
N LYS A 8 45.24 -28.33 14.74
CA LYS A 8 44.57 -29.63 14.74
C LYS A 8 43.12 -29.45 15.16
N LEU A 9 42.18 -29.64 14.33
CA LEU A 9 41.61 -30.84 13.70
C LEU A 9 41.36 -32.00 14.72
N THR A 10 40.11 -32.30 14.93
CA THR A 10 39.48 -33.63 15.02
C THR A 10 38.06 -33.48 15.48
N THR A 11 37.17 -33.80 14.64
CA THR A 11 36.43 -35.05 14.34
C THR A 11 35.16 -35.20 15.12
N GLU A 12 34.08 -35.24 14.33
CA GLU A 12 32.85 -35.96 14.64
C GLU A 12 33.12 -37.45 15.00
N PRO A 13 32.19 -38.23 15.51
CA PRO A 13 30.97 -38.62 14.82
C PRO A 13 29.77 -38.88 15.74
N ASP A 14 28.56 -38.77 15.24
CA ASP A 14 27.74 -39.82 14.63
C ASP A 14 26.80 -40.60 15.58
N ALA A 15 25.71 -40.93 15.01
CA ALA A 15 24.74 -42.00 15.31
C ALA A 15 23.49 -41.57 16.09
N GLU A 16 22.43 -41.54 15.39
CA GLU A 16 21.47 -42.47 14.78
C GLU A 16 20.26 -42.75 15.68
N LEU A 17 19.14 -42.62 15.02
CA LEU A 17 17.96 -43.51 14.90
C LEU A 17 17.04 -43.71 16.11
N ASN A 18 15.81 -43.48 16.03
CA ASN A 18 14.72 -44.35 15.56
C ASN A 18 13.39 -43.76 16.01
N ASP A 19 12.49 -43.50 15.12
CA ASP A 19 11.45 -44.32 14.49
C ASP A 19 10.25 -44.67 15.38
N SER A 20 9.15 -44.62 14.70
CA SER A 20 7.85 -45.27 14.92
C SER A 20 6.76 -44.41 15.58
N GLU A 21 5.91 -43.95 14.68
CA GLU A 21 4.60 -44.49 14.24
C GLU A 21 3.61 -44.71 15.38
N THR A 22 2.46 -44.14 15.27
CA THR A 22 1.22 -44.80 14.87
C THR A 22 -0.01 -44.06 15.40
N THR A 23 -0.78 -43.60 14.43
CA THR A 23 -2.23 -43.69 14.18
C THR A 23 -3.26 -43.36 15.23
N GLU A 24 -4.22 -42.68 14.65
CA GLU A 24 -5.70 -42.78 14.77
C GLU A 24 -6.35 -42.16 15.99
N SER A 25 -7.29 -41.39 15.87
CA SER A 25 -8.50 -41.26 15.08
C SER A 25 -9.61 -40.68 15.97
N LEU A 26 -10.40 -39.82 15.35
CA LEU A 26 -11.83 -39.61 15.57
C LEU A 26 -12.34 -38.82 16.80
N THR A 27 -12.92 -37.75 16.44
CA THR A 27 -14.32 -37.34 16.37
C THR A 27 -14.79 -36.29 17.34
N HIS A 28 -15.45 -35.36 16.71
CA HIS A 28 -16.67 -34.61 17.06
C HIS A 28 -16.52 -33.42 17.99
N ALA A 29 -16.85 -32.39 17.44
CA ALA A 29 -18.04 -31.59 17.17
C ALA A 29 -18.03 -30.24 17.88
N GLU A 30 -18.19 -29.28 17.01
CA GLU A 30 -19.15 -28.17 17.07
C GLU A 30 -19.10 -27.19 18.21
N THR A 31 -18.95 -26.04 17.85
CA THR A 31 -19.70 -24.79 17.69
C THR A 31 -18.81 -23.64 18.07
N GLY A 32 -18.55 -22.81 17.21
CA GLY A 32 -19.30 -21.73 16.69
C GLY A 32 -18.69 -20.42 17.10
N SER A 33 -18.30 -19.72 16.21
CA SER A 33 -18.46 -18.29 15.99
C SER A 33 -17.33 -17.78 15.12
N ALA A 34 -17.69 -17.66 13.90
CA ALA A 34 -16.92 -17.00 12.87
C ALA A 34 -16.75 -15.53 13.24
N ASP A 35 -15.51 -15.10 13.33
CA ASP A 35 -15.18 -13.76 12.90
C ASP A 35 -14.33 -13.90 11.64
N THR A 36 -15.08 -13.91 10.56
CA THR A 36 -14.55 -13.92 9.21
C THR A 36 -14.06 -12.53 8.91
N SER A 37 -12.85 -12.24 9.28
CA SER A 37 -12.11 -11.17 8.62
C SER A 37 -11.83 -11.68 7.21
N ALA A 38 -12.83 -11.54 6.36
CA ALA A 38 -12.70 -11.76 4.94
C ALA A 38 -11.68 -10.75 4.43
N THR A 39 -10.46 -11.21 4.24
CA THR A 39 -9.51 -10.61 3.36
C THR A 39 -10.14 -10.66 1.97
N ALA A 40 -10.86 -9.61 1.62
CA ALA A 40 -11.30 -9.38 0.26
C ALA A 40 -10.02 -9.20 -0.56
N VAL A 41 -9.59 -10.29 -1.17
CA VAL A 41 -8.63 -10.24 -2.26
C VAL A 41 -9.39 -9.60 -3.41
N SER A 42 -9.38 -8.28 -3.45
CA SER A 42 -9.90 -7.52 -4.57
C SER A 42 -8.96 -7.78 -5.74
N THR A 43 -9.26 -8.83 -6.49
CA THR A 43 -8.66 -9.04 -7.80
C THR A 43 -9.16 -7.91 -8.68
N PHE A 44 -8.32 -6.91 -8.90
CA PHE A 44 -8.50 -5.99 -10.02
C PHE A 44 -8.37 -6.80 -11.31
N GLN A 45 -9.47 -7.41 -11.70
CA GLN A 45 -9.63 -7.96 -13.04
C GLN A 45 -10.04 -6.80 -13.95
N ALA A 46 -9.78 -6.96 -15.24
CA ALA A 46 -10.02 -6.03 -16.34
C ALA A 46 -11.45 -5.41 -16.40
N GLY A 47 -11.82 -4.73 -15.35
CA GLY A 47 -12.99 -3.89 -15.22
C GLY A 47 -12.50 -2.55 -14.72
N GLY A 48 -12.90 -1.48 -15.36
CA GLY A 48 -12.48 -0.12 -15.05
C GLY A 48 -12.63 0.24 -13.56
N LEU A 49 -11.98 1.32 -13.15
CA LEU A 49 -12.22 1.91 -11.84
C LEU A 49 -13.70 2.28 -11.69
N SER A 50 -14.21 2.21 -10.47
CA SER A 50 -15.56 2.66 -10.11
C SER A 50 -15.46 3.76 -9.06
N LEU A 51 -14.84 4.88 -9.43
CA LEU A 51 -14.79 6.04 -8.55
C LEU A 51 -16.16 6.67 -8.44
N GLU A 52 -16.57 7.00 -7.22
CA GLU A 52 -17.78 7.78 -6.99
C GLU A 52 -17.71 9.12 -7.72
N PRO A 53 -18.76 9.52 -8.43
CA PRO A 53 -18.76 10.81 -9.10
C PRO A 53 -18.61 11.94 -8.08
N ALA A 54 -17.75 12.90 -8.36
CA ALA A 54 -17.68 14.12 -7.59
C ALA A 54 -18.93 14.96 -7.86
N LYS A 55 -19.90 14.91 -6.94
CA LYS A 55 -21.23 15.57 -7.09
C LYS A 55 -21.34 16.74 -6.13
N GLY A 56 -21.94 17.82 -6.61
CA GLY A 56 -22.22 19.01 -5.83
C GLY A 56 -21.57 20.25 -6.44
N ASP A 57 -22.00 21.40 -5.95
CA ASP A 57 -21.53 22.72 -6.43
C ASP A 57 -20.04 22.97 -6.15
N TRP A 58 -19.45 22.17 -5.25
CA TRP A 58 -18.03 22.23 -4.93
C TRP A 58 -17.15 21.58 -6.00
N ALA A 59 -17.66 20.59 -6.73
CA ALA A 59 -16.88 19.81 -7.68
C ALA A 59 -16.75 20.52 -9.01
N SER A 60 -15.54 20.94 -9.37
CA SER A 60 -15.26 21.56 -10.66
C SER A 60 -15.50 20.58 -11.80
N GLU A 61 -15.91 21.10 -12.94
CA GLU A 61 -16.05 20.33 -14.17
C GLU A 61 -14.76 19.58 -14.53
N SER A 62 -13.61 20.19 -14.30
CA SER A 62 -12.30 19.57 -14.49
C SER A 62 -12.10 18.33 -13.61
N LEU A 63 -12.54 18.35 -12.34
CA LEU A 63 -12.48 17.18 -11.48
C LEU A 63 -13.40 16.08 -11.99
N GLN A 64 -14.63 16.43 -12.36
CA GLN A 64 -15.61 15.47 -12.88
C GLN A 64 -15.11 14.76 -14.13
N GLN A 65 -14.51 15.51 -15.08
CA GLN A 65 -13.89 14.94 -16.27
C GLN A 65 -12.73 14.01 -15.94
N GLN A 66 -11.87 14.36 -14.97
CA GLN A 66 -10.76 13.50 -14.55
C GLN A 66 -11.26 12.19 -13.91
N VAL A 67 -12.32 12.24 -13.12
CA VAL A 67 -12.97 11.04 -12.55
C VAL A 67 -13.52 10.15 -13.66
N GLU A 68 -14.18 10.73 -14.66
CA GLU A 68 -14.70 10.00 -15.79
C GLU A 68 -13.58 9.34 -16.63
N VAL A 69 -12.52 10.07 -16.91
CA VAL A 69 -11.33 9.53 -17.62
C VAL A 69 -10.72 8.36 -16.85
N ALA A 70 -10.57 8.48 -15.52
CA ALA A 70 -10.06 7.42 -14.70
C ALA A 70 -10.95 6.17 -14.71
N ASN A 71 -12.28 6.35 -14.64
CA ASN A 71 -13.25 5.26 -14.69
C ASN A 71 -13.31 4.56 -16.05
N ASN A 72 -13.01 5.27 -17.14
CA ASN A 72 -13.03 4.72 -18.49
C ASN A 72 -11.70 4.05 -18.90
N ALA A 73 -10.64 4.18 -18.10
CA ALA A 73 -9.37 3.53 -18.38
C ALA A 73 -9.49 2.01 -18.24
N THR A 74 -9.00 1.27 -19.23
CA THR A 74 -9.18 -0.20 -19.31
C THR A 74 -7.94 -0.99 -18.89
N ASP A 75 -6.78 -0.34 -18.82
CA ASP A 75 -5.52 -0.97 -18.40
C ASP A 75 -5.03 -0.39 -17.08
N LEU A 76 -4.21 -1.16 -16.36
CA LEU A 76 -3.73 -0.78 -15.02
C LEU A 76 -2.93 0.53 -15.01
N GLN A 77 -2.12 0.77 -16.05
CA GLN A 77 -1.34 2.00 -16.15
C GLN A 77 -2.25 3.21 -16.35
N GLY A 78 -3.20 3.12 -17.28
CA GLY A 78 -4.17 4.19 -17.55
C GLY A 78 -5.05 4.48 -16.33
N GLN A 79 -5.49 3.44 -15.62
CA GLN A 79 -6.24 3.58 -14.36
C GLN A 79 -5.41 4.28 -13.29
N HIS A 80 -4.13 3.89 -13.15
CA HIS A 80 -3.21 4.54 -12.21
C HIS A 80 -3.00 6.01 -12.54
N ASP A 81 -2.71 6.33 -13.79
CA ASP A 81 -2.46 7.71 -14.21
C ASP A 81 -3.71 8.59 -14.06
N GLY A 82 -4.88 8.03 -14.37
CA GLY A 82 -6.16 8.70 -14.16
C GLY A 82 -6.42 8.98 -12.68
N LEU A 83 -6.24 7.98 -11.82
CA LEU A 83 -6.43 8.13 -10.38
C LEU A 83 -5.42 9.09 -9.75
N VAL A 84 -4.17 9.06 -10.18
CA VAL A 84 -3.14 10.04 -9.77
C VAL A 84 -3.56 11.45 -10.14
N SER A 85 -4.16 11.66 -11.32
CA SER A 85 -4.65 12.97 -11.76
C SER A 85 -5.76 13.49 -10.85
N VAL A 86 -6.72 12.63 -10.50
CA VAL A 86 -7.82 12.96 -9.55
C VAL A 86 -7.27 13.33 -8.17
N ILE A 87 -6.38 12.49 -7.62
CA ILE A 87 -5.76 12.73 -6.31
C ILE A 87 -4.97 14.04 -6.31
N ASN A 88 -4.20 14.31 -7.37
CA ASN A 88 -3.43 15.54 -7.52
C ASN A 88 -4.33 16.78 -7.57
N HIS A 89 -5.48 16.69 -8.26
CA HIS A 89 -6.46 17.77 -8.30
C HIS A 89 -6.99 18.06 -6.88
N CYS A 90 -7.43 17.04 -6.15
CA CYS A 90 -7.88 17.16 -4.78
C CYS A 90 -6.77 17.72 -3.86
N TYR A 91 -5.55 17.26 -4.01
CA TYR A 91 -4.40 17.76 -3.26
C TYR A 91 -4.14 19.26 -3.47
N LYS A 92 -4.23 19.75 -4.71
CA LYS A 92 -4.09 21.17 -5.02
C LYS A 92 -5.20 22.02 -4.39
N MET A 93 -6.41 21.47 -4.34
CA MET A 93 -7.61 22.12 -3.82
C MET A 93 -7.90 21.80 -2.34
N ARG A 94 -7.01 21.11 -1.64
CA ARG A 94 -7.22 20.55 -0.28
C ARG A 94 -7.60 21.55 0.81
N LYS A 95 -7.42 22.85 0.58
CA LYS A 95 -7.90 23.88 1.51
C LYS A 95 -9.43 23.95 1.56
N GLN A 96 -10.10 23.42 0.55
CA GLN A 96 -11.54 23.23 0.52
C GLN A 96 -11.86 21.84 1.07
N ALA A 97 -12.70 21.78 2.10
CA ALA A 97 -12.95 20.54 2.85
C ALA A 97 -13.45 19.39 1.97
N ASP A 98 -14.33 19.68 1.02
CA ASP A 98 -14.93 18.67 0.13
C ASP A 98 -13.87 18.00 -0.75
N TYR A 99 -12.96 18.77 -1.34
CA TYR A 99 -11.84 18.21 -2.12
C TYR A 99 -10.91 17.38 -1.25
N CYS A 100 -10.62 17.85 -0.04
CA CYS A 100 -9.76 17.14 0.88
C CYS A 100 -10.36 15.79 1.29
N GLN A 101 -11.65 15.76 1.64
CA GLN A 101 -12.37 14.55 2.02
C GLN A 101 -12.52 13.58 0.85
N TYR A 102 -12.89 14.08 -0.33
CA TYR A 102 -13.02 13.25 -1.54
C TYR A 102 -11.69 12.60 -1.90
N GLY A 103 -10.60 13.38 -1.92
CA GLY A 103 -9.27 12.87 -2.22
C GLY A 103 -8.77 11.86 -1.18
N ALA A 104 -9.01 12.09 0.11
CA ALA A 104 -8.64 11.17 1.18
C ALA A 104 -9.39 9.83 1.07
N ALA A 105 -10.65 9.84 0.64
CA ALA A 105 -11.45 8.63 0.43
C ALA A 105 -10.92 7.71 -0.68
N LEU A 106 -10.08 8.20 -1.57
CA LEU A 106 -9.48 7.43 -2.67
C LEU A 106 -8.30 6.55 -2.23
N GLN A 107 -7.89 6.62 -0.96
CA GLN A 107 -6.72 5.93 -0.43
C GLN A 107 -6.72 4.43 -0.73
N LEU A 108 -7.76 3.71 -0.34
CA LEU A 108 -7.79 2.25 -0.49
C LEU A 108 -7.75 1.84 -1.95
N THR A 109 -8.53 2.48 -2.79
CA THR A 109 -8.55 2.25 -4.23
C THR A 109 -7.17 2.46 -4.85
N TYR A 110 -6.48 3.53 -4.45
CA TYR A 110 -5.14 3.81 -4.96
C TYR A 110 -4.11 2.77 -4.50
N LEU A 111 -4.12 2.39 -3.23
CA LEU A 111 -3.16 1.42 -2.70
C LEU A 111 -3.32 0.04 -3.33
N GLU A 112 -4.54 -0.40 -3.56
CA GLU A 112 -4.83 -1.67 -4.24
C GLU A 112 -4.40 -1.64 -5.71
N LEU A 113 -4.73 -0.56 -6.41
CA LEU A 113 -4.35 -0.37 -7.80
C LEU A 113 -2.81 -0.31 -7.96
N TYR A 114 -2.13 0.45 -7.11
CA TYR A 114 -0.67 0.53 -7.13
C TYR A 114 -0.03 -0.83 -6.87
N ARG A 115 -0.55 -1.59 -5.91
CA ARG A 115 -0.08 -2.97 -5.64
C ARG A 115 -0.18 -3.84 -6.88
N SER A 116 -1.32 -3.81 -7.57
CA SER A 116 -1.56 -4.59 -8.79
C SER A 116 -0.62 -4.18 -9.92
N LEU A 117 -0.43 -2.88 -10.11
CA LEU A 117 0.49 -2.33 -11.10
C LEU A 117 1.94 -2.71 -10.79
N HIS A 118 2.36 -2.59 -9.54
CA HIS A 118 3.70 -2.97 -9.11
C HIS A 118 3.96 -4.47 -9.33
N GLN A 119 3.00 -5.33 -8.98
CA GLN A 119 3.09 -6.78 -9.23
C GLN A 119 3.21 -7.09 -10.71
N GLN A 120 2.46 -6.40 -11.56
CA GLN A 120 2.56 -6.54 -13.01
C GLN A 120 3.94 -6.15 -13.53
N HIS A 121 4.50 -5.01 -13.06
CA HIS A 121 5.84 -4.59 -13.43
C HIS A 121 6.91 -5.61 -13.03
N VAL A 122 6.84 -6.13 -11.81
CA VAL A 122 7.75 -7.18 -11.32
C VAL A 122 7.64 -8.44 -12.17
N ALA A 123 6.43 -8.90 -12.49
CA ALA A 123 6.19 -10.09 -13.29
C ALA A 123 6.71 -9.94 -14.73
N GLN A 124 6.61 -8.75 -15.30
CA GLN A 124 7.11 -8.40 -16.63
C GLN A 124 8.61 -8.08 -16.64
N LYS A 125 9.28 -8.13 -15.49
CA LYS A 125 10.67 -7.71 -15.31
C LYS A 125 10.93 -6.28 -15.84
N ASN A 126 9.92 -5.43 -15.73
CA ASN A 126 10.04 -4.04 -16.08
C ASN A 126 10.86 -3.32 -15.00
N THR A 127 11.96 -2.69 -15.42
CA THR A 127 12.87 -1.96 -14.53
C THR A 127 12.51 -0.48 -14.41
N ASP A 128 11.51 -0.02 -15.14
CA ASP A 128 11.08 1.37 -15.09
C ASP A 128 10.41 1.68 -13.75
N ASP A 129 10.77 2.80 -13.16
CA ASP A 129 10.17 3.26 -11.91
C ASP A 129 8.74 3.73 -12.12
N ILE A 130 7.81 3.16 -11.36
CA ILE A 130 6.43 3.66 -11.32
C ILE A 130 6.43 4.97 -10.55
N LYS A 131 6.13 6.06 -11.24
CA LYS A 131 5.98 7.37 -10.59
C LYS A 131 4.76 7.36 -9.68
N ALA A 132 4.96 7.54 -8.40
CA ALA A 132 3.92 7.42 -7.38
C ALA A 132 3.80 8.67 -6.49
N PRO A 133 3.56 9.86 -7.05
CA PRO A 133 3.42 11.09 -6.26
C PRO A 133 2.20 11.06 -5.33
N ALA A 134 1.22 10.22 -5.65
CA ALA A 134 -0.02 10.12 -4.89
C ALA A 134 0.19 9.60 -3.47
N PHE A 135 1.22 8.81 -3.16
CA PHE A 135 1.52 8.43 -1.78
C PHE A 135 1.75 9.66 -0.88
N MET A 136 2.55 10.61 -1.35
CA MET A 136 2.79 11.86 -0.62
C MET A 136 1.50 12.70 -0.52
N GLN A 137 0.75 12.80 -1.62
CA GLN A 137 -0.47 13.59 -1.68
C GLN A 137 -1.56 13.00 -0.77
N LEU A 138 -1.79 11.68 -0.82
CA LEU A 138 -2.75 10.99 0.04
C LEU A 138 -2.40 11.09 1.52
N SER A 139 -1.13 10.90 1.88
CA SER A 139 -0.72 11.07 3.28
C SER A 139 -0.97 12.48 3.80
N THR A 140 -0.89 13.50 2.94
CA THR A 140 -1.22 14.89 3.29
C THR A 140 -2.73 15.08 3.42
N LEU A 141 -3.53 14.61 2.45
CA LEU A 141 -4.99 14.70 2.49
C LEU A 141 -5.56 14.02 3.73
N LEU A 142 -5.10 12.80 4.03
CA LEU A 142 -5.51 12.05 5.22
C LEU A 142 -5.14 12.76 6.52
N ASN A 143 -3.94 13.34 6.59
CA ASN A 143 -3.52 14.14 7.75
C ASN A 143 -4.42 15.38 7.91
N ASP A 144 -4.76 16.05 6.81
CA ASP A 144 -5.56 17.27 6.83
C ASP A 144 -7.02 17.02 7.24
N VAL A 145 -7.57 15.82 6.96
CA VAL A 145 -8.90 15.40 7.44
C VAL A 145 -8.86 14.70 8.81
N GLY A 146 -7.71 14.63 9.47
CA GLY A 146 -7.54 14.04 10.80
C GLY A 146 -7.48 12.51 10.82
N GLN A 147 -7.37 11.85 9.68
CA GLN A 147 -7.20 10.39 9.57
C GLN A 147 -5.72 10.00 9.68
N PHE A 148 -5.13 10.28 10.84
CA PHE A 148 -3.68 10.15 11.06
C PHE A 148 -3.18 8.71 10.90
N ASP A 149 -3.93 7.72 11.38
CA ASP A 149 -3.53 6.31 11.29
C ASP A 149 -3.46 5.85 9.84
N GLU A 150 -4.43 6.27 9.03
CA GLU A 150 -4.43 5.97 7.59
C GLU A 150 -3.29 6.71 6.86
N ALA A 151 -3.01 7.95 7.25
CA ALA A 151 -1.87 8.70 6.72
C ALA A 151 -0.53 8.01 7.03
N LEU A 152 -0.38 7.46 8.25
CA LEU A 152 0.80 6.68 8.64
C LEU A 152 0.93 5.39 7.82
N LYS A 153 -0.16 4.65 7.60
CA LYS A 153 -0.16 3.44 6.76
C LYS A 153 0.29 3.73 5.32
N VAL A 154 -0.19 4.81 4.73
CA VAL A 154 0.24 5.24 3.39
C VAL A 154 1.75 5.51 3.35
N CYS A 155 2.29 6.19 4.36
CA CYS A 155 3.73 6.46 4.44
C CYS A 155 4.54 5.17 4.63
N GLN A 156 4.07 4.24 5.46
CA GLN A 156 4.72 2.94 5.69
C GLN A 156 4.77 2.12 4.41
N GLN A 157 3.66 2.04 3.68
CA GLN A 157 3.64 1.34 2.39
C GLN A 157 4.56 1.97 1.35
N ALA A 158 4.65 3.30 1.33
CA ALA A 158 5.60 3.98 0.47
C ALA A 158 7.05 3.58 0.77
N LEU A 159 7.41 3.41 2.05
CA LEU A 159 8.73 2.92 2.46
C LEU A 159 8.95 1.46 2.05
N GLU A 160 7.94 0.59 2.16
CA GLU A 160 8.01 -0.80 1.70
C GLU A 160 8.31 -0.89 0.20
N TYR A 161 7.75 0.02 -0.60
CA TYR A 161 8.04 0.15 -2.03
C TYR A 161 9.30 0.97 -2.32
N GLN A 162 10.05 1.38 -1.30
CA GLN A 162 11.27 2.19 -1.41
C GLN A 162 11.06 3.53 -2.14
N LEU A 163 9.87 4.10 -2.01
CA LEU A 163 9.51 5.37 -2.62
C LEU A 163 10.05 6.55 -1.83
N THR A 164 10.27 7.66 -2.52
CA THR A 164 10.63 8.94 -1.91
C THR A 164 9.54 9.99 -2.15
N ASP A 165 9.41 10.94 -1.24
CA ASP A 165 8.50 12.09 -1.41
C ASP A 165 9.18 13.33 -1.99
N GLY A 166 10.42 13.17 -2.45
CA GLY A 166 11.24 14.27 -3.00
C GLY A 166 11.84 15.20 -1.96
N THR A 167 11.63 14.96 -0.67
CA THR A 167 12.24 15.75 0.42
C THR A 167 13.45 15.02 1.01
N VAL A 168 14.32 15.78 1.68
CA VAL A 168 15.54 15.22 2.33
C VAL A 168 15.19 14.17 3.39
N THR A 169 14.09 14.35 4.10
CA THR A 169 13.66 13.45 5.18
C THR A 169 12.71 12.34 4.71
N GLY A 170 12.23 12.42 3.48
CA GLY A 170 11.37 11.42 2.88
C GLY A 170 10.11 11.08 3.69
N PHE A 171 9.59 9.89 3.46
CA PHE A 171 8.41 9.40 4.18
C PHE A 171 8.67 9.18 5.69
N GLU A 172 9.89 8.88 6.12
CA GLU A 172 10.23 8.77 7.54
C GLU A 172 10.02 10.10 8.28
N GLY A 173 10.48 11.19 7.69
CA GLY A 173 10.26 12.53 8.24
C GLY A 173 8.77 12.93 8.23
N ARG A 174 8.01 12.44 7.25
CA ARG A 174 6.57 12.64 7.15
C ARG A 174 5.84 11.90 8.27
N ILE A 175 6.18 10.65 8.54
CA ILE A 175 5.66 9.85 9.65
C ILE A 175 5.80 10.62 10.96
N LYS A 176 7.01 11.09 11.28
CA LYS A 176 7.26 11.87 12.51
C LYS A 176 6.38 13.13 12.62
N ARG A 177 6.13 13.82 11.51
CA ARG A 177 5.24 15.00 11.49
C ARG A 177 3.79 14.63 11.73
N ILE A 178 3.31 13.51 11.14
CA ILE A 178 1.94 13.03 11.31
C ILE A 178 1.73 12.56 12.77
N GLU A 179 2.66 11.79 13.33
CA GLU A 179 2.63 11.37 14.74
C GLU A 179 2.55 12.57 15.70
N LYS A 180 3.33 13.61 15.42
CA LYS A 180 3.29 14.84 16.19
C LYS A 180 1.95 15.59 16.04
N ALA A 181 1.33 15.56 14.86
CA ALA A 181 0.02 16.13 14.63
C ALA A 181 -1.05 15.34 15.38
N LYS A 182 -1.03 14.01 15.28
CA LYS A 182 -1.92 13.09 15.99
C LYS A 182 -1.88 13.30 17.51
N ALA A 183 -0.69 13.50 18.08
CA ALA A 183 -0.51 13.70 19.51
C ALA A 183 -1.08 15.06 20.03
N LYS A 184 -1.45 15.97 19.12
CA LYS A 184 -1.99 17.29 19.45
C LYS A 184 -3.49 17.44 19.15
N ALA A 185 -4.07 16.45 18.44
CA ALA A 185 -5.48 16.45 18.06
C ALA A 185 -6.35 15.89 19.18
#